data_35825836e67adc91c8aaf59b21415457
#
_entry.id   35825836e67adc91c8aaf59b21415457
#
_cell.length_a   1.000
_cell.length_b   1.000
_cell.length_c   1.000
_cell.angle_alpha   90.00
_cell.angle_beta   90.00
_cell.angle_gamma   90.00
#
_symmetry.space_group_name_H-M   'P 1'
#
loop_
_entity.id
_entity.type
_entity.pdbx_description
1 polymer ?
#
loop_
_entity_poly.entity_id
_entity_poly.type
_entity_poly.pdbx_seq_one_letter_code
_entity_poly.pdbx_strand_id
1 'polypeptide(L)'
;MLSLLNGDHPQAYANQIYLFGKKRGSGESIWDIKEKIGIISPELHWYFDLNANVAQTIASGFFDSMSLYQKLSFEQQQKLEQILHFFDLKDDKNKKLNTLSLGKQRLALLARTIVKNPELLILDEPCQGLDVQQTKYFNRVVDDLCNSGHTLIYVGHFESQLPESLSHKLILEKGEIKNEKFQ
;
A
#
# COMPACT_ATOMS: atom_id res chain seq x y z
N MET A 1 -1.90 -1.24 -16.26
CA MET A 1 -2.74 -0.10 -15.81
C MET A 1 -2.14 0.57 -14.56
N LEU A 2 -1.84 -0.16 -13.49
CA LEU A 2 -1.31 0.43 -12.23
C LEU A 2 0.03 1.17 -12.42
N SER A 3 0.93 0.65 -13.25
CA SER A 3 2.20 1.31 -13.59
C SER A 3 2.04 2.70 -14.25
N LEU A 4 0.90 2.95 -14.90
CA LEU A 4 0.57 4.27 -15.45
C LEU A 4 0.28 5.28 -14.32
N LEU A 5 -0.39 4.85 -13.25
CA LEU A 5 -0.72 5.69 -12.09
C LEU A 5 0.53 6.07 -11.32
N ASN A 6 1.42 5.11 -11.10
CA ASN A 6 2.68 5.31 -10.36
C ASN A 6 3.74 6.07 -11.18
N GLY A 7 3.57 6.18 -12.50
CA GLY A 7 4.50 6.90 -13.35
C GLY A 7 5.70 6.12 -13.85
N ASP A 8 5.78 4.86 -13.54
CA ASP A 8 6.90 4.03 -13.94
C ASP A 8 6.78 3.53 -15.40
N HIS A 9 5.65 3.81 -16.08
CA HIS A 9 5.44 3.40 -17.46
C HIS A 9 5.69 4.56 -18.44
N PRO A 10 6.47 4.37 -19.53
CA PRO A 10 6.78 5.43 -20.51
C PRO A 10 5.54 6.09 -21.12
N GLN A 11 4.44 5.34 -21.33
CA GLN A 11 3.18 5.86 -21.84
C GLN A 11 2.41 6.74 -20.85
N ALA A 12 2.85 6.84 -19.59
CA ALA A 12 2.24 7.74 -18.62
C ALA A 12 2.27 9.22 -19.06
N TYR A 13 3.23 9.59 -19.92
CA TYR A 13 3.36 10.93 -20.49
C TYR A 13 2.72 11.07 -21.88
N ALA A 14 2.43 9.96 -22.55
CA ALA A 14 1.80 9.96 -23.88
C ALA A 14 0.26 10.03 -23.81
N ASN A 15 -0.32 9.76 -22.64
CA ASN A 15 -1.76 9.75 -22.43
C ASN A 15 -2.23 10.93 -21.56
N GLN A 16 -3.49 11.32 -21.69
CA GLN A 16 -4.09 12.32 -20.83
C GLN A 16 -4.53 11.66 -19.51
N ILE A 17 -3.67 11.69 -18.52
CA ILE A 17 -3.93 11.14 -17.18
C ILE A 17 -4.10 12.29 -16.22
N TYR A 18 -5.15 12.24 -15.40
CA TYR A 18 -5.43 13.19 -14.33
C TYR A 18 -5.31 12.46 -13.00
N LEU A 19 -4.48 12.98 -12.10
CA LEU A 19 -4.30 12.49 -10.74
C LEU A 19 -4.52 13.63 -9.76
N PHE A 20 -5.28 13.39 -8.70
CA PHE A 20 -5.60 14.41 -7.68
C PHE A 20 -6.11 15.74 -8.29
N GLY A 21 -6.94 15.64 -9.34
CA GLY A 21 -7.52 16.79 -10.05
C GLY A 21 -6.58 17.55 -10.99
N LYS A 22 -5.31 17.12 -11.13
CA LYS A 22 -4.31 17.76 -12.02
C LYS A 22 -3.95 16.85 -13.18
N LYS A 23 -3.76 17.46 -14.36
CA LYS A 23 -3.25 16.73 -15.53
C LYS A 23 -1.78 16.41 -15.29
N ARG A 24 -1.41 15.16 -15.50
CA ARG A 24 -0.02 14.73 -15.36
C ARG A 24 0.90 15.48 -16.32
N GLY A 25 2.06 15.93 -15.81
CA GLY A 25 3.03 16.73 -16.58
C GLY A 25 2.67 18.22 -16.67
N SER A 26 1.76 18.71 -15.81
CA SER A 26 1.38 20.13 -15.75
C SER A 26 2.24 20.98 -14.80
N GLY A 27 3.41 20.43 -14.38
CA GLY A 27 4.37 21.14 -13.53
C GLY A 27 4.68 20.46 -12.19
N GLU A 28 3.94 19.40 -11.84
CA GLU A 28 4.27 18.57 -10.67
C GLU A 28 5.45 17.64 -10.96
N SER A 29 6.28 17.41 -9.96
CA SER A 29 7.34 16.41 -10.02
C SER A 29 6.77 15.00 -9.83
N ILE A 30 7.49 13.97 -10.30
CA ILE A 30 7.12 12.57 -10.04
C ILE A 30 7.13 12.27 -8.54
N TRP A 31 7.96 12.96 -7.78
CA TRP A 31 8.08 12.79 -6.33
C TRP A 31 6.84 13.31 -5.59
N ASP A 32 6.27 14.45 -6.03
CA ASP A 32 5.03 14.99 -5.48
C ASP A 32 3.85 14.02 -5.64
N ILE A 33 3.85 13.25 -6.74
CA ILE A 33 2.85 12.22 -6.99
C ILE A 33 3.12 10.97 -6.13
N LYS A 34 4.38 10.51 -6.08
CA LYS A 34 4.78 9.32 -5.31
C LYS A 34 4.57 9.52 -3.80
N GLU A 35 4.72 10.73 -3.29
CA GLU A 35 4.43 11.05 -1.90
C GLU A 35 2.96 10.81 -1.54
N LYS A 36 2.04 11.09 -2.47
CA LYS A 36 0.58 10.93 -2.28
C LYS A 36 0.07 9.52 -2.54
N ILE A 37 0.87 8.65 -3.14
CA ILE A 37 0.48 7.29 -3.50
C ILE A 37 1.25 6.29 -2.65
N GLY A 38 0.52 5.39 -2.00
CA GLY A 38 1.07 4.20 -1.37
C GLY A 38 0.81 2.98 -2.23
N ILE A 39 1.84 2.18 -2.51
CA ILE A 39 1.72 1.00 -3.36
C ILE A 39 2.22 -0.24 -2.64
N ILE A 40 1.44 -1.31 -2.75
CA ILE A 40 1.88 -2.68 -2.44
C ILE A 40 1.65 -3.52 -3.69
N SER A 41 2.67 -4.24 -4.12
CA SER A 41 2.58 -5.28 -5.14
C SER A 41 3.36 -6.52 -4.71
N PRO A 42 3.08 -7.70 -5.27
CA PRO A 42 3.82 -8.92 -4.98
C PRO A 42 5.33 -8.76 -5.23
N GLU A 43 5.69 -8.01 -6.27
CA GLU A 43 7.08 -7.77 -6.66
C GLU A 43 7.84 -6.95 -5.61
N LEU A 44 7.20 -5.94 -4.99
CA LEU A 44 7.84 -5.12 -3.96
C LEU A 44 8.27 -5.95 -2.74
N HIS A 45 7.57 -7.04 -2.44
CA HIS A 45 7.94 -7.92 -1.32
C HIS A 45 9.36 -8.49 -1.45
N TRP A 46 9.85 -8.72 -2.69
CA TRP A 46 11.17 -9.27 -2.95
C TRP A 46 12.32 -8.27 -2.77
N TYR A 47 12.02 -6.97 -2.77
CA TYR A 47 13.04 -5.92 -2.69
C TYR A 47 13.34 -5.46 -1.26
N PHE A 48 12.50 -5.83 -0.27
CA PHE A 48 12.73 -5.46 1.11
C PHE A 48 13.80 -6.31 1.77
N ASP A 49 14.61 -5.67 2.63
CA ASP A 49 15.53 -6.39 3.50
C ASP A 49 14.73 -7.15 4.57
N LEU A 50 14.51 -8.43 4.32
CA LEU A 50 13.79 -9.30 5.25
C LEU A 50 14.54 -9.53 6.59
N ASN A 51 15.82 -9.14 6.67
CA ASN A 51 16.58 -9.17 7.92
C ASN A 51 16.41 -7.91 8.77
N ALA A 52 15.88 -6.82 8.19
CA ALA A 52 15.49 -5.65 8.94
C ALA A 52 14.39 -6.01 9.95
N ASN A 53 14.37 -5.33 11.10
CA ASN A 53 13.26 -5.50 12.05
C ASN A 53 12.01 -4.76 11.56
N VAL A 54 10.85 -5.14 12.14
CA VAL A 54 9.55 -4.56 11.78
C VAL A 54 9.54 -3.03 11.89
N ALA A 55 10.06 -2.48 12.99
CA ALA A 55 10.11 -1.03 13.19
C ALA A 55 10.98 -0.33 12.13
N GLN A 56 12.13 -0.90 11.77
CA GLN A 56 12.99 -0.37 10.70
C GLN A 56 12.32 -0.43 9.34
N THR A 57 11.64 -1.54 9.05
CA THR A 57 10.89 -1.71 7.80
C THR A 57 9.80 -0.65 7.67
N ILE A 58 8.98 -0.46 8.72
CA ILE A 58 7.91 0.56 8.72
C ILE A 58 8.51 1.96 8.60
N ALA A 59 9.54 2.26 9.40
CA ALA A 59 10.18 3.57 9.43
C ALA A 59 10.85 3.97 8.11
N SER A 60 11.33 2.99 7.31
CA SER A 60 11.89 3.26 5.99
C SER A 60 10.87 3.93 5.04
N GLY A 61 9.57 3.77 5.30
CA GLY A 61 8.49 4.40 4.56
C GLY A 61 8.46 5.92 4.67
N PHE A 62 8.97 6.52 5.73
CA PHE A 62 9.09 7.98 5.84
C PHE A 62 10.03 8.59 4.79
N PHE A 63 10.93 7.79 4.25
CA PHE A 63 11.99 8.24 3.33
C PHE A 63 11.85 7.61 1.94
N ASP A 64 10.76 6.89 1.68
CA ASP A 64 10.52 6.10 0.45
C ASP A 64 11.73 5.21 0.06
N SER A 65 12.50 4.76 1.07
CA SER A 65 13.69 3.92 0.90
C SER A 65 13.39 2.46 1.24
N MET A 66 14.18 1.53 0.71
CA MET A 66 14.03 0.09 1.01
C MET A 66 14.60 -0.30 2.38
N SER A 67 15.44 0.55 2.96
CA SER A 67 16.06 0.37 4.28
C SER A 67 16.15 1.69 5.03
N LEU A 68 16.18 1.61 6.36
CA LEU A 68 16.29 2.79 7.21
C LEU A 68 17.76 3.21 7.36
N TYR A 69 18.14 4.33 6.74
CA TYR A 69 19.49 4.90 6.80
C TYR A 69 19.61 6.15 7.67
N GLN A 70 18.49 6.70 8.12
CA GLN A 70 18.43 7.97 8.84
C GLN A 70 17.81 7.79 10.22
N LYS A 71 18.18 8.67 11.15
CA LYS A 71 17.52 8.74 12.46
C LYS A 71 16.17 9.41 12.30
N LEU A 72 15.16 8.85 12.96
CA LEU A 72 13.82 9.42 13.00
C LEU A 72 13.78 10.69 13.86
N SER A 73 13.04 11.69 13.44
CA SER A 73 12.64 12.81 14.29
C SER A 73 11.74 12.34 15.44
N PHE A 74 11.54 13.18 16.44
CA PHE A 74 10.63 12.88 17.54
C PHE A 74 9.19 12.62 17.04
N GLU A 75 8.70 13.42 16.11
CA GLU A 75 7.38 13.26 15.50
C GLU A 75 7.26 11.95 14.72
N GLN A 76 8.28 11.60 13.95
CA GLN A 76 8.33 10.33 13.22
C GLN A 76 8.33 9.12 14.18
N GLN A 77 9.03 9.22 15.31
CA GLN A 77 9.03 8.16 16.33
C GLN A 77 7.64 7.98 16.94
N GLN A 78 6.95 9.08 17.29
CA GLN A 78 5.59 9.03 17.80
C GLN A 78 4.63 8.40 16.76
N LYS A 79 4.73 8.82 15.50
CA LYS A 79 3.92 8.26 14.41
C LYS A 79 4.17 6.77 14.21
N LEU A 80 5.44 6.34 14.28
CA LEU A 80 5.82 4.93 14.19
C LEU A 80 5.16 4.09 15.31
N GLU A 81 5.19 4.56 16.57
CA GLU A 81 4.54 3.84 17.69
C GLU A 81 3.01 3.77 17.51
N GLN A 82 2.37 4.82 17.00
CA GLN A 82 0.94 4.80 16.67
C GLN A 82 0.62 3.76 15.58
N ILE A 83 1.41 3.72 14.52
CA ILE A 83 1.26 2.77 13.42
C ILE A 83 1.48 1.33 13.93
N LEU A 84 2.53 1.08 14.70
CA LEU A 84 2.79 -0.23 15.30
C LEU A 84 1.61 -0.71 16.15
N HIS A 85 0.97 0.20 16.89
CA HIS A 85 -0.22 -0.12 17.68
C HIS A 85 -1.44 -0.42 16.80
N PHE A 86 -1.72 0.43 15.81
CA PHE A 86 -2.86 0.27 14.89
C PHE A 86 -2.82 -1.07 14.14
N PHE A 87 -1.63 -1.50 13.71
CA PHE A 87 -1.43 -2.76 12.98
C PHE A 87 -1.19 -3.99 13.86
N ASP A 88 -1.30 -3.86 15.18
CA ASP A 88 -1.01 -4.95 16.15
C ASP A 88 0.39 -5.56 15.98
N LEU A 89 1.38 -4.70 15.73
CA LEU A 89 2.79 -5.09 15.49
C LEU A 89 3.74 -4.63 16.61
N LYS A 90 3.21 -4.06 17.71
CA LYS A 90 4.01 -3.48 18.80
C LYS A 90 4.93 -4.51 19.44
N ASP A 91 4.43 -5.72 19.70
CA ASP A 91 5.20 -6.79 20.33
C ASP A 91 6.20 -7.45 19.36
N ASP A 92 6.03 -7.19 18.07
CA ASP A 92 6.89 -7.71 17.02
C ASP A 92 7.91 -6.69 16.52
N LYS A 93 7.90 -5.45 17.03
CA LYS A 93 8.67 -4.32 16.49
C LYS A 93 10.17 -4.56 16.33
N ASN A 94 10.76 -5.36 17.22
CA ASN A 94 12.18 -5.69 17.21
C ASN A 94 12.48 -7.03 16.51
N LYS A 95 11.47 -7.80 16.10
CA LYS A 95 11.66 -9.06 15.40
C LYS A 95 12.03 -8.80 13.94
N LYS A 96 12.85 -9.68 13.38
CA LYS A 96 13.16 -9.63 11.94
C LYS A 96 11.91 -9.95 11.12
N LEU A 97 11.72 -9.25 10.00
CA LEU A 97 10.56 -9.41 9.14
C LEU A 97 10.37 -10.87 8.68
N ASN A 98 11.47 -11.56 8.33
CA ASN A 98 11.44 -12.95 7.88
C ASN A 98 11.06 -13.98 8.96
N THR A 99 11.03 -13.60 10.22
CA THR A 99 10.60 -14.48 11.33
C THR A 99 9.11 -14.42 11.61
N LEU A 100 8.40 -13.49 10.97
CA LEU A 100 6.95 -13.34 11.12
C LEU A 100 6.19 -14.26 10.17
N SER A 101 4.92 -14.54 10.50
CA SER A 101 3.99 -15.15 9.55
C SER A 101 3.80 -14.26 8.31
N LEU A 102 3.46 -14.85 7.17
CA LEU A 102 3.27 -14.10 5.92
C LEU A 102 2.24 -12.97 6.10
N GLY A 103 1.15 -13.22 6.82
CA GLY A 103 0.13 -12.21 7.14
C GLY A 103 0.71 -11.01 7.88
N LYS A 104 1.53 -11.24 8.92
CA LYS A 104 2.21 -10.15 9.64
C LYS A 104 3.24 -9.41 8.80
N GLN A 105 3.95 -10.12 7.91
CA GLN A 105 4.84 -9.46 6.94
C GLN A 105 4.06 -8.52 6.01
N ARG A 106 2.91 -8.96 5.48
CA ARG A 106 2.05 -8.14 4.63
C ARG A 106 1.52 -6.92 5.39
N LEU A 107 1.11 -7.08 6.66
CA LEU A 107 0.70 -5.96 7.51
C LEU A 107 1.84 -4.98 7.77
N ALA A 108 3.06 -5.44 8.00
CA ALA A 108 4.21 -4.56 8.19
C ALA A 108 4.52 -3.74 6.91
N LEU A 109 4.38 -4.34 5.72
CA LEU A 109 4.54 -3.62 4.45
C LEU A 109 3.39 -2.62 4.21
N LEU A 110 2.17 -2.95 4.60
CA LEU A 110 1.05 -2.01 4.56
C LEU A 110 1.28 -0.84 5.53
N ALA A 111 1.71 -1.13 6.76
CA ALA A 111 2.08 -0.13 7.76
C ALA A 111 3.18 0.82 7.25
N ARG A 112 4.22 0.27 6.59
CA ARG A 112 5.26 1.06 5.93
C ARG A 112 4.69 2.00 4.87
N THR A 113 3.72 1.54 4.10
CA THR A 113 3.09 2.32 3.04
C THR A 113 2.25 3.46 3.63
N ILE A 114 1.58 3.21 4.77
CA ILE A 114 0.69 4.16 5.46
C ILE A 114 1.47 5.22 6.25
N VAL A 115 2.70 4.95 6.67
CA VAL A 115 3.44 5.83 7.58
C VAL A 115 3.58 7.27 7.07
N LYS A 116 3.62 7.46 5.74
CA LYS A 116 3.64 8.78 5.08
C LYS A 116 2.25 9.39 4.85
N ASN A 117 1.17 8.69 5.25
CA ASN A 117 -0.22 9.13 5.10
C ASN A 117 -0.63 9.44 3.65
N PRO A 118 -0.51 8.50 2.71
CA PRO A 118 -0.83 8.72 1.31
C PRO A 118 -2.33 8.99 1.10
N GLU A 119 -2.70 9.81 0.11
CA GLU A 119 -4.09 10.07 -0.26
C GLU A 119 -4.72 8.86 -1.00
N LEU A 120 -3.90 8.13 -1.77
CA LEU A 120 -4.30 6.97 -2.57
C LEU A 120 -3.49 5.74 -2.20
N LEU A 121 -4.16 4.65 -1.88
CA LEU A 121 -3.58 3.32 -1.69
C LEU A 121 -3.84 2.47 -2.93
N ILE A 122 -2.80 1.85 -3.46
CA ILE A 122 -2.88 0.88 -4.55
C ILE A 122 -2.37 -0.45 -4.01
N LEU A 123 -3.27 -1.41 -3.86
CA LEU A 123 -2.98 -2.74 -3.36
C LEU A 123 -3.17 -3.77 -4.49
N ASP A 124 -2.06 -4.26 -5.02
CA ASP A 124 -2.05 -5.24 -6.09
C ASP A 124 -1.82 -6.63 -5.52
N GLU A 125 -2.85 -7.47 -5.55
CA GLU A 125 -2.86 -8.83 -5.00
C GLU A 125 -2.28 -8.95 -3.58
N PRO A 126 -2.64 -8.07 -2.63
CA PRO A 126 -1.94 -7.97 -1.34
C PRO A 126 -2.13 -9.23 -0.47
N CYS A 127 -3.19 -9.98 -0.72
CA CYS A 127 -3.52 -11.21 0.02
C CYS A 127 -3.00 -12.49 -0.63
N GLN A 128 -2.19 -12.40 -1.70
CA GLN A 128 -1.62 -13.57 -2.35
C GLN A 128 -0.79 -14.40 -1.36
N GLY A 129 -1.14 -15.70 -1.24
CA GLY A 129 -0.48 -16.66 -0.35
C GLY A 129 -0.94 -16.62 1.10
N LEU A 130 -1.90 -15.76 1.46
CA LEU A 130 -2.51 -15.75 2.78
C LEU A 130 -3.61 -16.81 2.90
N ASP A 131 -3.78 -17.36 4.10
CA ASP A 131 -4.94 -18.19 4.41
C ASP A 131 -6.21 -17.32 4.60
N VAL A 132 -7.36 -17.98 4.74
CA VAL A 132 -8.66 -17.30 4.84
C VAL A 132 -8.75 -16.36 6.05
N GLN A 133 -8.16 -16.75 7.19
CA GLN A 133 -8.20 -15.93 8.40
C GLN A 133 -7.29 -14.71 8.29
N GLN A 134 -6.09 -14.91 7.75
CA GLN A 134 -5.14 -13.82 7.48
C GLN A 134 -5.70 -12.83 6.47
N THR A 135 -6.36 -13.31 5.39
CA THR A 135 -7.01 -12.46 4.39
C THR A 135 -8.12 -11.62 5.02
N LYS A 136 -9.00 -12.23 5.83
CA LYS A 136 -10.06 -11.50 6.52
C LYS A 136 -9.51 -10.42 7.47
N TYR A 137 -8.45 -10.74 8.20
CA TYR A 137 -7.83 -9.77 9.11
C TYR A 137 -7.17 -8.62 8.32
N PHE A 138 -6.43 -8.92 7.26
CA PHE A 138 -5.81 -7.92 6.39
C PHE A 138 -6.86 -6.98 5.80
N ASN A 139 -7.96 -7.52 5.24
CA ASN A 139 -9.04 -6.73 4.65
C ASN A 139 -9.74 -5.84 5.68
N ARG A 140 -9.96 -6.31 6.92
CA ARG A 140 -10.50 -5.48 8.00
C ARG A 140 -9.60 -4.26 8.26
N VAL A 141 -8.28 -4.44 8.32
CA VAL A 141 -7.33 -3.34 8.49
C VAL A 141 -7.41 -2.37 7.31
N VAL A 142 -7.58 -2.89 6.09
CA VAL A 142 -7.77 -2.05 4.87
C VAL A 142 -9.08 -1.27 4.95
N ASP A 143 -10.17 -1.89 5.39
CA ASP A 143 -11.47 -1.22 5.60
C ASP A 143 -11.36 -0.09 6.63
N ASP A 144 -10.65 -0.31 7.75
CA ASP A 144 -10.40 0.71 8.77
C ASP A 144 -9.61 1.90 8.20
N LEU A 145 -8.64 1.65 7.31
CA LEU A 145 -7.90 2.71 6.60
C LEU A 145 -8.81 3.50 5.65
N CYS A 146 -9.67 2.84 4.89
CA CYS A 146 -10.65 3.52 4.03
C CYS A 146 -11.61 4.38 4.84
N ASN A 147 -12.10 3.87 5.98
CA ASN A 147 -12.96 4.62 6.90
C ASN A 147 -12.24 5.83 7.52
N SER A 148 -10.91 5.81 7.58
CA SER A 148 -10.07 6.93 8.04
C SER A 148 -9.80 7.97 6.94
N GLY A 149 -10.35 7.80 5.72
CA GLY A 149 -10.29 8.77 4.63
C GLY A 149 -9.31 8.46 3.50
N HIS A 150 -8.66 7.29 3.51
CA HIS A 150 -7.81 6.87 2.38
C HIS A 150 -8.67 6.42 1.19
N THR A 151 -8.28 6.83 -0.01
CA THR A 151 -8.85 6.28 -1.25
C THR A 151 -8.13 4.98 -1.61
N LEU A 152 -8.87 3.96 -2.05
CA LEU A 152 -8.33 2.63 -2.33
C LEU A 152 -8.54 2.21 -3.78
N ILE A 153 -7.48 1.69 -4.41
CA ILE A 153 -7.54 0.82 -5.59
C ILE A 153 -7.03 -0.55 -5.16
N TYR A 154 -7.90 -1.54 -5.25
CA TYR A 154 -7.58 -2.92 -4.89
C TYR A 154 -7.66 -3.82 -6.12
N VAL A 155 -6.62 -4.58 -6.40
CA VAL A 155 -6.62 -5.61 -7.44
C VAL A 155 -6.61 -6.97 -6.78
N GLY A 156 -7.55 -7.82 -7.18
CA GLY A 156 -7.68 -9.18 -6.67
C GLY A 156 -8.38 -10.09 -7.67
N HIS A 157 -8.21 -11.38 -7.53
CA HIS A 157 -8.80 -12.39 -8.43
C HIS A 157 -10.13 -12.96 -7.94
N PHE A 158 -10.40 -12.89 -6.63
CA PHE A 158 -11.58 -13.53 -6.02
C PHE A 158 -12.42 -12.52 -5.26
N GLU A 159 -13.69 -12.39 -5.61
CA GLU A 159 -14.63 -11.48 -4.93
C GLU A 159 -14.74 -11.74 -3.43
N SER A 160 -14.73 -13.00 -3.03
CA SER A 160 -14.80 -13.40 -1.61
C SER A 160 -13.59 -12.95 -0.76
N GLN A 161 -12.57 -12.39 -1.39
CA GLN A 161 -11.35 -11.92 -0.76
C GLN A 161 -11.17 -10.40 -0.86
N LEU A 162 -12.20 -9.66 -1.26
CA LEU A 162 -12.15 -8.21 -1.38
C LEU A 162 -12.57 -7.54 -0.05
N PRO A 163 -12.01 -6.35 0.26
CA PRO A 163 -12.49 -5.50 1.36
C PRO A 163 -13.96 -5.08 1.17
N GLU A 164 -14.66 -4.85 2.29
CA GLU A 164 -16.06 -4.41 2.29
C GLU A 164 -16.23 -2.93 1.90
N SER A 165 -15.20 -2.12 2.10
CA SER A 165 -15.18 -0.68 1.78
C SER A 165 -15.20 -0.36 0.29
N LEU A 166 -15.04 -1.35 -0.59
CA LEU A 166 -15.04 -1.14 -2.04
C LEU A 166 -16.43 -0.80 -2.56
N SER A 167 -16.59 0.39 -3.13
CA SER A 167 -17.86 0.91 -3.66
C SER A 167 -18.04 0.70 -5.16
N HIS A 168 -16.95 0.45 -5.90
CA HIS A 168 -16.97 0.28 -7.35
C HIS A 168 -16.08 -0.87 -7.77
N LYS A 169 -16.52 -1.59 -8.79
CA LYS A 169 -15.80 -2.72 -9.39
C LYS A 169 -15.55 -2.46 -10.86
N LEU A 170 -14.33 -2.70 -11.29
CA LEU A 170 -13.91 -2.67 -12.68
C LEU A 170 -13.40 -4.06 -13.07
N ILE A 171 -14.07 -4.69 -14.04
CA ILE A 171 -13.64 -5.97 -14.59
C ILE A 171 -12.91 -5.72 -15.90
N LEU A 172 -11.69 -6.29 -16.02
CA LEU A 172 -10.91 -6.30 -17.25
C LEU A 172 -11.01 -7.70 -17.88
N GLU A 173 -11.57 -7.79 -19.07
CA GLU A 173 -11.72 -9.05 -19.82
C GLU A 173 -11.24 -8.86 -21.26
N LYS A 174 -10.23 -9.62 -21.68
CA LYS A 174 -9.65 -9.56 -23.05
C LYS A 174 -9.25 -8.16 -23.52
N GLY A 175 -8.83 -7.30 -22.58
CA GLY A 175 -8.42 -5.92 -22.88
C GLY A 175 -9.57 -4.90 -22.91
N GLU A 176 -10.81 -5.33 -22.70
CA GLU A 176 -11.98 -4.45 -22.60
C GLU A 176 -12.39 -4.23 -21.13
N ILE A 177 -12.96 -3.07 -20.85
CA ILE A 177 -13.41 -2.67 -19.51
C ILE A 177 -14.91 -2.91 -19.39
N LYS A 178 -15.31 -3.68 -18.37
CA LYS A 178 -16.70 -3.81 -17.92
C LYS A 178 -16.85 -3.13 -16.58
N ASN A 179 -17.77 -2.17 -16.49
CA ASN A 179 -18.09 -1.47 -15.25
C ASN A 179 -19.27 -2.16 -14.56
N GLU A 180 -19.08 -2.55 -13.30
CA GLU A 180 -20.14 -3.00 -12.40
C GLU A 180 -20.11 -2.16 -11.13
N LYS A 181 -21.27 -1.84 -10.58
CA LYS A 181 -21.39 -1.17 -9.28
C LYS A 181 -21.70 -2.22 -8.22
N PHE A 182 -21.06 -2.13 -7.08
CA PHE A 182 -21.51 -2.82 -5.89
C PHE A 182 -22.82 -2.15 -5.41
N GLN A 183 -23.79 -2.98 -5.03
CA GLN A 183 -25.01 -2.51 -4.36
C GLN A 183 -24.78 -2.33 -2.88
#